data_7e8425f39a62d775bda1f742ba16546e
#
_entry.id   7e8425f39a62d775bda1f742ba16546e
#
_cell.length_a   1.000
_cell.length_b   1.000
_cell.length_c   1.000
_cell.angle_alpha   90.00
_cell.angle_beta   90.00
_cell.angle_gamma   90.00
#
_symmetry.space_group_name_H-M   'P 1'
#
loop_
_entity.id
_entity.type
_entity.pdbx_description
1 polymer ?
#
loop_
_entity_poly.entity_id
_entity_poly.type
_entity_poly.pdbx_seq_one_letter_code
_entity_poly.pdbx_strand_id
1 'polypeptide(L)'
;MTRSYEEASTTRRARLPAETRSDGAVFEQTYRLAVQVMERRELLGLTQIELAEKTGIDQGDISRFERGSIFPNEKTLLRLADALGAEWRLIDKATT
;
A
#
# COMPACT_ATOMS: atom_id res chain seq x y z
N MET A 1 5.31 -21.33 16.10
CA MET A 1 5.23 -19.99 15.80
C MET A 1 4.56 -19.67 14.49
N THR A 2 5.10 -20.10 13.44
CA THR A 2 4.49 -19.88 12.17
C THR A 2 3.10 -20.46 12.09
N ARG A 3 2.95 -21.63 12.63
CA ARG A 3 1.68 -22.27 12.61
C ARG A 3 0.65 -21.45 13.37
N SER A 4 1.08 -20.92 14.48
CA SER A 4 0.22 -20.12 15.29
C SER A 4 -0.23 -18.89 14.51
N TYR A 5 0.69 -18.30 13.80
CA TYR A 5 0.38 -17.14 13.02
C TYR A 5 -0.63 -17.50 11.93
N GLU A 6 -0.43 -18.62 11.29
CA GLU A 6 -1.34 -19.01 10.26
C GLU A 6 -2.72 -19.30 10.78
N GLU A 7 -2.80 -19.91 11.93
CA GLU A 7 -4.07 -20.17 12.53
C GLU A 7 -4.79 -18.91 12.85
N ALA A 8 -4.10 -17.98 13.45
CA ALA A 8 -4.70 -16.71 13.80
C ALA A 8 -5.15 -15.98 12.55
N SER A 9 -4.36 -16.04 11.54
CA SER A 9 -4.68 -15.35 10.31
C SER A 9 -5.90 -15.98 9.66
N THR A 10 -5.95 -17.27 9.63
CA THR A 10 -7.08 -17.96 9.03
C THR A 10 -8.35 -17.71 9.82
N THR A 11 -8.25 -17.74 11.11
CA THR A 11 -9.40 -17.51 11.93
C THR A 11 -9.93 -16.10 11.72
N ARG A 12 -9.06 -15.15 11.64
CA ARG A 12 -9.49 -13.81 11.41
C ARG A 12 -10.19 -13.68 10.09
N ARG A 13 -9.65 -14.28 9.07
CA ARG A 13 -10.29 -14.20 7.79
C ARG A 13 -11.62 -14.86 7.80
N ALA A 14 -11.71 -15.94 8.53
CA ALA A 14 -12.94 -16.68 8.55
C ALA A 14 -14.08 -15.86 9.07
N ARG A 15 -13.86 -15.05 10.04
CA ARG A 15 -14.94 -14.29 10.50
C ARG A 15 -14.82 -12.91 10.11
N LEU A 16 -13.78 -12.59 9.43
CA LEU A 16 -13.58 -11.41 8.94
C LEU A 16 -14.58 -10.42 8.90
N PRO A 17 -14.66 -9.77 9.85
CA PRO A 17 -15.58 -8.67 9.85
C PRO A 17 -15.10 -7.62 8.90
N ALA A 18 -13.96 -7.82 8.42
CA ALA A 18 -13.47 -6.84 7.47
C ALA A 18 -14.40 -6.71 6.31
N GLU A 19 -15.10 -7.74 6.02
CA GLU A 19 -16.00 -7.69 4.95
C GLU A 19 -17.13 -6.80 5.21
N THR A 20 -17.45 -6.62 6.46
CA THR A 20 -18.54 -5.76 6.78
C THR A 20 -18.05 -4.38 7.13
N ARG A 21 -16.73 -4.15 7.07
CA ARG A 21 -16.24 -2.86 7.33
C ARG A 21 -16.68 -2.00 6.22
N SER A 22 -16.89 -0.80 6.50
CA SER A 22 -17.34 0.10 5.48
C SER A 22 -16.29 0.20 4.40
N ASP A 23 -16.73 0.42 3.21
CA ASP A 23 -15.83 0.65 2.10
C ASP A 23 -15.03 1.90 2.37
N GLY A 24 -15.57 2.80 3.15
CA GLY A 24 -14.86 4.00 3.52
C GLY A 24 -13.60 3.74 4.32
N ALA A 25 -13.63 2.73 5.20
CA ALA A 25 -12.45 2.40 5.98
C ALA A 25 -11.35 1.85 5.09
N VAL A 26 -11.72 1.04 4.12
CA VAL A 26 -10.75 0.49 3.18
C VAL A 26 -10.16 1.59 2.32
N PHE A 27 -11.03 2.48 1.84
CA PHE A 27 -10.57 3.56 1.00
C PHE A 27 -9.61 4.46 1.77
N GLU A 28 -9.92 4.75 3.02
CA GLU A 28 -9.07 5.57 3.84
C GLU A 28 -7.70 4.98 4.02
N GLN A 29 -7.64 3.69 4.25
CA GLN A 29 -6.39 3.01 4.45
C GLN A 29 -5.56 3.04 3.15
N THR A 30 -6.22 2.77 2.04
CA THR A 30 -5.55 2.82 0.75
C THR A 30 -5.02 4.22 0.48
N TYR A 31 -5.83 5.20 0.77
CA TYR A 31 -5.45 6.59 0.52
C TYR A 31 -4.24 6.98 1.36
N ARG A 32 -4.18 6.55 2.61
CA ARG A 32 -3.04 6.86 3.46
C ARG A 32 -1.75 6.28 2.91
N LEU A 33 -1.84 5.06 2.37
CA LEU A 33 -0.66 4.45 1.77
C LEU A 33 -0.27 5.19 0.50
N ALA A 34 -1.27 5.57 -0.27
CA ALA A 34 -1.02 6.26 -1.53
C ALA A 34 -0.34 7.61 -1.30
N VAL A 35 -0.78 8.31 -0.26
CA VAL A 35 -0.20 9.61 0.04
C VAL A 35 1.27 9.49 0.40
N GLN A 36 1.64 8.43 1.09
CA GLN A 36 3.04 8.23 1.44
C GLN A 36 3.89 8.06 0.19
N VAL A 37 3.39 7.32 -0.78
CA VAL A 37 4.12 7.13 -2.03
C VAL A 37 4.23 8.46 -2.78
N MET A 38 3.12 9.18 -2.85
CA MET A 38 3.11 10.44 -3.57
C MET A 38 4.06 11.46 -2.95
N GLU A 39 4.02 11.57 -1.63
CA GLU A 39 4.89 12.50 -0.93
C GLU A 39 6.35 12.16 -1.10
N ARG A 40 6.66 10.88 -1.02
CA ARG A 40 8.03 10.45 -1.18
C ARG A 40 8.51 10.71 -2.61
N ARG A 41 7.64 10.44 -3.57
CA ARG A 41 7.96 10.70 -4.96
C ARG A 41 8.27 12.18 -5.18
N GLU A 42 7.41 13.03 -4.63
CA GLU A 42 7.59 14.46 -4.79
C GLU A 42 8.84 14.96 -4.07
N LEU A 43 9.11 14.38 -2.91
CA LEU A 43 10.29 14.74 -2.17
C LEU A 43 11.56 14.45 -2.99
N LEU A 44 11.54 13.38 -3.75
CA LEU A 44 12.66 13.01 -4.57
C LEU A 44 12.67 13.71 -5.92
N GLY A 45 11.68 14.55 -6.16
CA GLY A 45 11.62 15.30 -7.40
C GLY A 45 11.22 14.48 -8.62
N LEU A 46 10.56 13.37 -8.40
CA LEU A 46 10.16 12.51 -9.50
C LEU A 46 8.75 12.78 -9.96
N THR A 47 8.55 12.75 -11.27
CA THR A 47 7.19 12.81 -11.80
C THR A 47 6.59 11.41 -11.79
N GLN A 48 5.30 11.32 -12.01
CA GLN A 48 4.66 10.01 -12.13
C GLN A 48 5.25 9.22 -13.29
N ILE A 49 5.55 9.90 -14.37
CA ILE A 49 6.13 9.23 -15.53
C ILE A 49 7.51 8.68 -15.21
N GLU A 50 8.31 9.47 -14.49
CA GLU A 50 9.63 8.99 -14.10
C GLU A 50 9.54 7.81 -13.16
N LEU A 51 8.60 7.84 -12.24
CA LEU A 51 8.44 6.71 -11.34
C LEU A 51 7.97 5.48 -12.12
N ALA A 52 7.12 5.68 -13.11
CA ALA A 52 6.68 4.58 -13.97
C ALA A 52 7.87 3.96 -14.68
N GLU A 53 8.75 4.78 -15.18
CA GLU A 53 9.92 4.29 -15.88
C GLU A 53 10.85 3.52 -14.95
N LYS A 54 11.01 4.02 -13.73
CA LYS A 54 11.88 3.36 -12.78
C LYS A 54 11.33 2.01 -12.33
N THR A 55 10.04 1.89 -12.27
CA THR A 55 9.42 0.70 -11.70
C THR A 55 8.92 -0.30 -12.73
N GLY A 56 8.70 0.17 -13.94
CA GLY A 56 8.07 -0.67 -14.94
C GLY A 56 6.56 -0.75 -14.75
N ILE A 57 6.00 0.09 -13.88
CA ILE A 57 4.57 0.11 -13.64
C ILE A 57 3.96 1.14 -14.57
N ASP A 58 2.79 0.83 -15.10
CA ASP A 58 2.11 1.75 -15.99
C ASP A 58 1.80 3.06 -15.27
N GLN A 59 2.04 4.17 -15.93
CA GLN A 59 1.84 5.48 -15.32
C GLN A 59 0.38 5.68 -14.92
N GLY A 60 -0.54 5.14 -15.70
CA GLY A 60 -1.95 5.22 -15.33
C GLY A 60 -2.26 4.52 -14.03
N ASP A 61 -1.56 3.41 -13.78
CA ASP A 61 -1.75 2.68 -12.53
C ASP A 61 -1.17 3.46 -11.35
N ILE A 62 -0.04 4.10 -11.56
CA ILE A 62 0.54 4.93 -10.52
C ILE A 62 -0.42 6.07 -10.19
N SER A 63 -0.98 6.68 -11.20
CA SER A 63 -1.92 7.76 -11.01
C SER A 63 -3.15 7.29 -10.24
N ARG A 64 -3.69 6.13 -10.60
CA ARG A 64 -4.86 5.59 -9.92
C ARG A 64 -4.55 5.25 -8.47
N PHE A 65 -3.36 4.70 -8.23
CA PHE A 65 -2.97 4.39 -6.87
C PHE A 65 -2.83 5.67 -6.05
N GLU A 66 -2.20 6.69 -6.60
CA GLU A 66 -1.99 7.93 -5.87
C GLU A 66 -3.31 8.63 -5.54
N ARG A 67 -4.34 8.37 -6.32
CA ARG A 67 -5.65 8.92 -6.02
C ARG A 67 -6.46 8.02 -5.09
N GLY A 68 -5.89 6.88 -4.71
CA GLY A 68 -6.61 5.95 -3.84
C GLY A 68 -7.61 5.10 -4.56
N SER A 69 -7.58 5.08 -5.89
CA SER A 69 -8.56 4.33 -6.66
C SER A 69 -8.29 2.84 -6.73
N ILE A 70 -7.05 2.45 -6.63
CA ILE A 70 -6.70 1.03 -6.62
C ILE A 70 -5.69 0.78 -5.53
N PHE A 71 -5.62 -0.47 -5.12
CA PHE A 71 -4.60 -0.88 -4.16
C PHE A 71 -3.73 -1.90 -4.87
N PRO A 72 -2.45 -1.62 -5.07
CA PRO A 72 -1.60 -2.51 -5.84
C PRO A 72 -1.30 -3.79 -5.09
N ASN A 73 -0.89 -4.78 -5.83
CA ASN A 73 -0.54 -6.03 -5.19
C ASN A 73 0.83 -5.89 -4.55
N GLU A 74 1.23 -6.93 -3.84
CA GLU A 74 2.46 -6.94 -3.10
C GLU A 74 3.66 -6.61 -3.96
N LYS A 75 3.73 -7.22 -5.11
CA LYS A 75 4.87 -7.03 -5.99
C LYS A 75 5.00 -5.57 -6.42
N THR A 76 3.90 -4.95 -6.73
CA THR A 76 3.89 -3.56 -7.13
C THR A 76 4.29 -2.66 -5.97
N LEU A 77 3.80 -2.96 -4.77
CA LEU A 77 4.17 -2.18 -3.60
C LEU A 77 5.67 -2.26 -3.35
N LEU A 78 6.25 -3.43 -3.51
CA LEU A 78 7.68 -3.58 -3.30
C LEU A 78 8.48 -2.83 -4.35
N ARG A 79 8.01 -2.82 -5.56
CA ARG A 79 8.69 -2.08 -6.62
C ARG A 79 8.64 -0.58 -6.36
N LEU A 80 7.50 -0.10 -5.88
CA LEU A 80 7.38 1.31 -5.58
C LEU A 80 8.34 1.71 -4.47
N ALA A 81 8.38 0.95 -3.40
CA ALA A 81 9.27 1.27 -2.30
C ALA A 81 10.72 1.25 -2.73
N ASP A 82 11.09 0.24 -3.49
CA ASP A 82 12.45 0.11 -3.93
C ASP A 82 12.89 1.30 -4.80
N ALA A 83 12.05 1.69 -5.72
CA ALA A 83 12.36 2.81 -6.60
C ALA A 83 12.46 4.13 -5.84
N LEU A 84 11.78 4.22 -4.71
CA LEU A 84 11.77 5.42 -3.91
C LEU A 84 12.79 5.39 -2.77
N GLY A 85 13.63 4.36 -2.74
CA GLY A 85 14.64 4.23 -1.69
C GLY A 85 14.02 4.07 -0.32
N ALA A 86 12.91 3.36 -0.25
CA ALA A 86 12.16 3.22 0.98
C ALA A 86 11.77 1.77 1.21
N GLU A 87 11.13 1.51 2.32
CA GLU A 87 10.61 0.17 2.58
C GLU A 87 9.30 0.29 3.31
N TRP A 88 8.44 -0.70 3.12
CA TRP A 88 7.18 -0.74 3.81
C TRP A 88 7.41 -1.36 5.18
N ARG A 89 6.78 -0.77 6.18
CA ARG A 89 6.89 -1.27 7.52
C ARG A 89 5.55 -1.24 8.21
N LEU A 90 5.32 -2.24 9.02
CA LEU A 90 4.15 -2.27 9.86
C LEU A 90 4.54 -1.67 11.20
N ILE A 91 3.90 -0.61 11.60
CA ILE A 91 4.22 0.02 12.86
C ILE A 91 3.02 -0.05 13.78
N ASP A 92 3.30 0.03 15.05
CA ASP A 92 2.29 -0.08 16.08
C ASP A 92 1.49 1.21 16.11
N LYS A 93 0.20 1.09 15.89
CA LYS A 93 -0.65 2.26 15.86
C LYS A 93 -0.86 2.85 17.23
N ALA A 94 -0.66 2.08 18.24
CA ALA A 94 -0.89 2.56 19.58
C ALA A 94 0.17 3.48 20.10
N THR A 95 1.24 3.62 19.41
CA THR A 95 2.30 4.43 19.90
C THR A 95 2.08 5.90 19.74
N THR A 96 1.04 6.30 19.15
CA THR A 96 0.83 7.73 18.98
C THR A 96 0.11 8.33 20.14
#